data_835c9cb3ffee2cd13af221b4d4ad2d79
#
_entry.id   835c9cb3ffee2cd13af221b4d4ad2d79
#
_cell.length_a   1.000
_cell.length_b   1.000
_cell.length_c   1.000
_cell.angle_alpha   90.00
_cell.angle_beta   90.00
_cell.angle_gamma   90.00
#
_symmetry.space_group_name_H-M   'P 1'
#
loop_
_entity.id
_entity.type
_entity.pdbx_description
1 polymer ?
#
loop_
_entity_poly.entity_id
_entity_poly.type
_entity_poly.pdbx_seq_one_letter_code
_entity_poly.pdbx_strand_id
1 'polypeptide(L)' 'MEKVKVGDTIKIIKMDGEPQYADREGVVTHIDDAGQIHGTWGGCAVIPEVDIYVIVKGA' A
#
# COMPACT_ATOMS: atom_id res chain seq x y z
N MET A 1 -8.33 10.78 10.54
CA MET A 1 -7.63 10.14 9.42
C MET A 1 -7.21 8.74 9.83
N GLU A 2 -7.60 7.76 9.03
CA GLU A 2 -7.25 6.38 9.32
C GLU A 2 -5.79 6.10 9.01
N LYS A 3 -5.15 5.37 9.91
CA LYS A 3 -3.78 4.97 9.71
C LYS A 3 -3.75 3.51 9.29
N VAL A 4 -3.04 3.23 8.20
CA VAL A 4 -2.90 1.86 7.70
C VAL A 4 -2.09 1.02 8.68
N LYS A 5 -2.44 -0.26 8.78
CA LYS A 5 -1.71 -1.18 9.65
C LYS A 5 -1.62 -2.56 9.00
N VAL A 6 -0.72 -3.37 9.50
CA VAL A 6 -0.54 -4.75 9.02
C VAL A 6 -1.86 -5.50 9.15
N GLY A 7 -2.23 -6.21 8.10
CA GLY A 7 -3.49 -6.95 8.01
C GLY A 7 -4.58 -6.20 7.26
N ASP A 8 -4.45 -4.88 7.08
CA ASP A 8 -5.41 -4.12 6.29
C ASP A 8 -5.29 -4.50 4.82
N THR A 9 -6.42 -4.47 4.12
CA THR A 9 -6.44 -4.62 2.66
C THR A 9 -6.49 -3.23 2.06
N ILE A 10 -5.56 -2.94 1.17
CA ILE A 10 -5.50 -1.65 0.50
C ILE A 10 -5.61 -1.83 -1.01
N LYS A 11 -6.05 -0.77 -1.67
CA LYS A 11 -6.03 -0.67 -3.13
C LYS A 11 -5.09 0.45 -3.52
N ILE A 12 -4.16 0.15 -4.41
CA ILE A 12 -3.23 1.14 -4.93
C ILE A 12 -3.94 1.93 -6.02
N ILE A 13 -4.05 3.23 -5.83
CA ILE A 13 -4.66 4.12 -6.83
C ILE A 13 -3.60 4.56 -7.82
N LYS A 14 -2.43 4.93 -7.32
CA LYS A 14 -1.33 5.40 -8.16
C LYS A 14 -0.02 5.07 -7.47
N MET A 15 0.91 4.47 -8.18
CA MET A 15 2.26 4.25 -7.67
C MET A 15 3.23 5.00 -8.58
N ASP A 16 3.81 6.06 -8.04
CA ASP A 16 4.78 6.89 -8.74
C ASP A 16 6.01 6.03 -9.04
N GLY A 17 6.50 6.05 -10.27
CA GLY A 17 7.64 5.23 -10.66
C GLY A 17 7.28 3.81 -11.06
N GLU A 18 6.09 3.30 -10.69
CA GLU A 18 5.65 1.94 -11.04
C GLU A 18 4.16 1.96 -11.40
N PRO A 19 3.80 2.63 -12.51
CA PRO A 19 2.38 2.85 -12.83
C PRO A 19 1.60 1.56 -13.08
N GLN A 20 2.26 0.46 -13.39
CA GLN A 20 1.58 -0.81 -13.62
C GLN A 20 0.94 -1.38 -12.35
N TYR A 21 1.28 -0.84 -11.18
CA TYR A 21 0.68 -1.27 -9.91
C TYR A 21 -0.67 -0.61 -9.64
N ALA A 22 -1.07 0.37 -10.43
CA ALA A 22 -2.37 1.03 -10.25
C ALA A 22 -3.49 0.00 -10.31
N ASP A 23 -4.49 0.17 -9.44
CA ASP A 23 -5.67 -0.69 -9.31
C ASP A 23 -5.41 -2.06 -8.70
N ARG A 24 -4.19 -2.35 -8.27
CA ARG A 24 -3.93 -3.60 -7.54
C ARG A 24 -4.41 -3.48 -6.11
N GLU A 25 -4.92 -4.60 -5.59
CA GLU A 25 -5.29 -4.72 -4.18
C GLU A 25 -4.41 -5.76 -3.52
N GLY A 26 -4.23 -5.62 -2.23
CA GLY A 26 -3.49 -6.61 -1.48
C GLY A 26 -3.55 -6.34 0.01
N VAL A 27 -3.06 -7.29 0.77
CA VAL A 27 -3.02 -7.23 2.23
C VAL A 27 -1.65 -6.72 2.67
N VAL A 28 -1.65 -5.77 3.58
CA VAL A 28 -0.41 -5.23 4.16
C VAL A 28 0.24 -6.31 5.03
N THR A 29 1.50 -6.65 4.74
CA THR A 29 2.24 -7.66 5.49
C THR A 29 3.29 -7.06 6.39
N HIS A 30 3.78 -5.85 6.08
CA HIS A 30 4.86 -5.23 6.84
C HIS A 30 4.92 -3.74 6.55
N ILE A 31 5.18 -2.96 7.58
CA ILE A 31 5.46 -1.52 7.42
C ILE A 31 6.84 -1.30 7.99
N ASP A 32 7.78 -0.85 7.16
CA ASP A 32 9.18 -0.74 7.60
C ASP A 32 9.43 0.57 8.35
N ASP A 33 10.66 0.73 8.83
CA ASP A 33 11.04 1.87 9.66
C ASP A 33 10.97 3.20 8.90
N ALA A 34 11.05 3.15 7.58
CA ALA A 34 10.92 4.35 6.74
C ALA A 34 9.45 4.69 6.47
N GLY A 35 8.51 3.88 6.96
CA GLY A 35 7.09 4.09 6.72
C GLY A 35 6.60 3.54 5.39
N GLN A 36 7.41 2.77 4.69
CA GLN A 36 7.01 2.17 3.42
C GLN A 36 6.18 0.91 3.69
N ILE A 37 5.13 0.74 2.90
CA ILE A 37 4.11 -0.29 3.14
C ILE A 37 4.34 -1.44 2.18
N HIS A 38 4.55 -2.63 2.72
CA HIS A 38 4.77 -3.87 1.96
C HIS A 38 3.54 -4.75 2.05
N GLY A 39 3.27 -5.49 1.00
CA GLY A 39 2.10 -6.36 0.99
C GLY A 39 2.07 -7.30 -0.20
N THR A 40 0.92 -7.93 -0.40
CA THR A 40 0.77 -9.02 -1.36
C THR A 40 0.57 -8.56 -2.81
N TRP A 41 0.56 -7.25 -3.05
CA TRP A 41 0.37 -6.72 -4.41
C TRP A 41 1.59 -6.90 -5.32
N GLY A 42 2.75 -7.18 -4.75
CA GLY A 42 3.97 -7.39 -5.52
C GLY A 42 5.20 -6.95 -4.74
N GLY A 43 6.33 -6.86 -5.43
CA GLY A 43 7.61 -6.57 -4.80
C GLY A 43 7.89 -5.12 -4.48
N CYS A 44 7.03 -4.18 -4.89
CA CYS A 44 7.26 -2.75 -4.66
C CYS A 44 6.48 -2.27 -3.46
N ALA A 45 7.15 -1.57 -2.54
CA ALA A 45 6.49 -0.98 -1.39
C ALA A 45 5.73 0.28 -1.80
N VAL A 46 4.61 0.55 -1.13
CA VAL A 46 3.89 1.81 -1.28
C VAL A 46 4.59 2.85 -0.43
N ILE A 47 4.91 3.98 -1.03
CA ILE A 47 5.57 5.10 -0.36
C ILE A 47 4.53 6.20 -0.14
N PRO A 48 4.03 6.38 1.10
CA PRO A 48 2.90 7.28 1.32
C PRO A 48 3.10 8.73 0.87
N GLU A 49 4.35 9.19 0.81
CA GLU A 49 4.63 10.57 0.40
C GLU A 49 4.39 10.81 -1.09
N VAL A 50 4.49 9.78 -1.92
CA VAL A 50 4.42 9.94 -3.37
C VAL A 50 3.38 9.04 -4.02
N ASP A 51 2.94 7.98 -3.34
CA ASP A 51 1.97 7.02 -3.87
C ASP A 51 0.61 7.27 -3.25
N ILE A 52 -0.46 6.91 -3.98
CA ILE A 52 -1.83 7.10 -3.51
C ILE A 52 -2.47 5.73 -3.34
N TYR A 53 -3.04 5.48 -2.16
CA TYR A 53 -3.74 4.25 -1.87
C TYR A 53 -4.93 4.52 -0.96
N VAL A 54 -5.87 3.57 -0.90
CA VAL A 54 -7.00 3.63 0.01
C VAL A 54 -7.10 2.32 0.77
N ILE A 55 -7.59 2.39 2.00
CA ILE A 55 -7.89 1.20 2.80
C ILE A 55 -9.29 0.75 2.42
N VAL A 56 -9.40 -0.47 1.84
CA VAL A 56 -10.71 -0.98 1.42
C VAL A 56 -11.31 -1.91 2.46
N LYS A 57 -10.47 -2.47 3.35
CA LYS A 57 -10.96 -3.32 4.42
C LYS A 57 -9.96 -3.32 5.57
N GLY A 58 -10.43 -3.05 6.78
CA GLY A 58 -9.58 -3.11 7.96
C GLY A 58 -9.33 -4.54 8.41
N ALA A 59 -8.21 -4.70 9.11
CA ALA A 59 -7.82 -6.00 9.66
C ALA A 59 -8.81 -6.50 10.69
#